data_ff859854ae05f81c2fcae1440caf4431
#
_entry.id   ff859854ae05f81c2fcae1440caf4431
#
_cell.length_a   1.000
_cell.length_b   1.000
_cell.length_c   1.000
_cell.angle_alpha   90.00
_cell.angle_beta   90.00
_cell.angle_gamma   90.00
#
_symmetry.space_group_name_H-M   'P 1'
#
loop_
_entity.id
_entity.type
_entity.pdbx_description
1 polymer ?
#
loop_
_entity_poly.entity_id
_entity_poly.type
_entity_poly.pdbx_seq_one_letter_code
_entity_poly.pdbx_strand_id
1 'polypeptide(L)'
;HEGYLAHPVHSYWDDFWGVRGLEAAADLAAAAGRHDDAECWRKEACYFQNDLLWSLDKVIKDKNLNYIPGSVEWADFDPTATSNAIAMLDFADVLPSGPLHAMLDTYLDGHRRKHGGEMQWNNYTAYEIRIIGAFVRLGKRGIANELLGFFLSDRRPREWNQWPEITWRDPLSPGHLGDVPHTWIAAEYILALTSMVAAEREASASLVLASGMPWEWIAAGNGFAVAKLPTRYGPLDFRIHAGGDGFIHVAIADTVSMPPGGLSVIPPLPEGKRISSARAERGECVMRGNELQILGLPCVVELRLDG
;
A
#
# COMPACT_ATOMS: atom_id res chain seq x y z
N HIS A 1 -0.49 -2.85 -22.30
CA HIS A 1 -0.65 -1.43 -22.01
C HIS A 1 0.38 -0.58 -22.80
N GLU A 2 0.36 0.72 -22.62
CA GLU A 2 1.18 1.64 -23.44
C GLU A 2 2.70 1.39 -23.39
N GLY A 3 3.24 0.88 -22.29
CA GLY A 3 4.65 0.49 -22.18
C GLY A 3 5.09 -0.62 -23.15
N TYR A 4 4.15 -1.35 -23.74
CA TYR A 4 4.38 -2.46 -24.67
C TYR A 4 3.87 -2.22 -26.08
N LEU A 5 3.54 -0.98 -26.45
CA LEU A 5 2.92 -0.66 -27.75
C LEU A 5 3.72 -1.13 -28.97
N ALA A 6 5.05 -1.08 -28.91
CA ALA A 6 5.90 -1.51 -30.00
C ALA A 6 5.96 -3.04 -30.17
N HIS A 7 5.74 -3.78 -29.09
CA HIS A 7 5.80 -5.23 -29.03
C HIS A 7 4.72 -5.73 -28.10
N PRO A 8 3.50 -5.97 -28.58
CA PRO A 8 2.38 -6.44 -27.76
C PRO A 8 2.73 -7.71 -26.99
N VAL A 9 2.39 -7.72 -25.69
CA VAL A 9 2.60 -8.82 -24.78
C VAL A 9 1.37 -9.03 -23.91
N HIS A 10 1.26 -10.19 -23.25
CA HIS A 10 0.28 -10.40 -22.19
C HIS A 10 0.85 -9.80 -20.90
N SER A 11 0.31 -8.66 -20.51
CA SER A 11 0.76 -7.87 -19.36
C SER A 11 0.02 -8.28 -18.10
N TYR A 12 0.75 -8.69 -17.07
CA TYR A 12 0.16 -9.04 -15.78
C TYR A 12 -0.46 -7.83 -15.05
N TRP A 13 0.00 -6.62 -15.35
CA TRP A 13 -0.68 -5.41 -14.90
C TRP A 13 -2.16 -5.39 -15.33
N ASP A 14 -2.42 -5.59 -16.63
CA ASP A 14 -3.76 -5.56 -17.19
C ASP A 14 -4.62 -6.68 -16.59
N ASP A 15 -4.03 -7.87 -16.40
CA ASP A 15 -4.71 -9.02 -15.83
C ASP A 15 -5.11 -8.81 -14.35
N PHE A 16 -4.23 -8.23 -13.52
CA PHE A 16 -4.58 -7.88 -12.14
C PHE A 16 -5.77 -6.91 -12.08
N TRP A 17 -5.76 -5.87 -12.93
CA TRP A 17 -6.87 -4.93 -13.02
C TRP A 17 -8.14 -5.59 -13.58
N GLY A 18 -8.00 -6.52 -14.52
CA GLY A 18 -9.10 -7.29 -15.09
C GLY A 18 -9.85 -8.12 -14.03
N VAL A 19 -9.12 -8.87 -13.21
CA VAL A 19 -9.71 -9.63 -12.09
C VAL A 19 -10.46 -8.69 -11.14
N ARG A 20 -9.80 -7.62 -10.69
CA ARG A 20 -10.41 -6.68 -9.75
C ARG A 20 -11.58 -5.91 -10.36
N GLY A 21 -11.55 -5.63 -11.66
CA GLY A 21 -12.64 -5.04 -12.40
C GLY A 21 -13.91 -5.92 -12.39
N LEU A 22 -13.76 -7.24 -12.55
CA LEU A 22 -14.88 -8.20 -12.45
C LEU A 22 -15.45 -8.27 -11.03
N GLU A 23 -14.59 -8.27 -10.00
CA GLU A 23 -15.05 -8.24 -8.60
C GLU A 23 -15.82 -6.96 -8.27
N ALA A 24 -15.30 -5.79 -8.70
CA ALA A 24 -15.98 -4.52 -8.52
C ALA A 24 -17.31 -4.46 -9.28
N ALA A 25 -17.37 -5.00 -10.50
CA ALA A 25 -18.60 -5.12 -11.28
C ALA A 25 -19.63 -6.01 -10.56
N ALA A 26 -19.17 -7.11 -9.96
CA ALA A 26 -20.05 -7.99 -9.17
C ALA A 26 -20.62 -7.28 -7.93
N ASP A 27 -19.83 -6.48 -7.24
CA ASP A 27 -20.29 -5.70 -6.08
C ASP A 27 -21.30 -4.64 -6.49
N LEU A 28 -21.08 -3.94 -7.62
CA LEU A 28 -22.02 -2.96 -8.17
C LEU A 28 -23.33 -3.64 -8.61
N ALA A 29 -23.26 -4.81 -9.25
CA ALA A 29 -24.45 -5.57 -9.63
C ALA A 29 -25.25 -5.99 -8.40
N ALA A 30 -24.60 -6.47 -7.35
CA ALA A 30 -25.25 -6.84 -6.08
C ALA A 30 -25.95 -5.62 -5.44
N ALA A 31 -25.28 -4.47 -5.39
CA ALA A 31 -25.83 -3.22 -4.88
C ALA A 31 -27.04 -2.73 -5.71
N ALA A 32 -27.06 -3.02 -7.02
CA ALA A 32 -28.17 -2.72 -7.91
C ALA A 32 -29.29 -3.79 -7.89
N GLY A 33 -29.21 -4.82 -7.02
CA GLY A 33 -30.18 -5.91 -6.93
C GLY A 33 -30.08 -6.96 -8.05
N ARG A 34 -29.02 -6.92 -8.87
CA ARG A 34 -28.78 -7.86 -9.98
C ARG A 34 -27.95 -9.05 -9.50
N HIS A 35 -28.53 -9.89 -8.64
CA HIS A 35 -27.81 -10.94 -7.93
C HIS A 35 -27.24 -12.03 -8.84
N ASP A 36 -27.97 -12.41 -9.91
CA ASP A 36 -27.48 -13.42 -10.86
C ASP A 36 -26.24 -12.94 -11.62
N ASP A 37 -26.21 -11.67 -12.03
CA ASP A 37 -25.04 -11.07 -12.67
C ASP A 37 -23.86 -10.96 -11.68
N ALA A 38 -24.14 -10.60 -10.43
CA ALA A 38 -23.14 -10.52 -9.40
C ALA A 38 -22.46 -11.88 -9.15
N GLU A 39 -23.25 -12.94 -9.07
CA GLU A 39 -22.74 -14.32 -8.92
C GLU A 39 -21.91 -14.74 -10.14
N CYS A 40 -22.42 -14.47 -11.36
CA CYS A 40 -21.72 -14.76 -12.60
C CYS A 40 -20.35 -14.09 -12.63
N TRP A 41 -20.26 -12.78 -12.37
CA TRP A 41 -18.99 -12.04 -12.45
C TRP A 41 -18.00 -12.41 -11.33
N ARG A 42 -18.48 -12.74 -10.12
CA ARG A 42 -17.60 -13.30 -9.07
C ARG A 42 -16.98 -14.63 -9.50
N LYS A 43 -17.76 -15.46 -10.16
CA LYS A 43 -17.27 -16.75 -10.68
C LYS A 43 -16.23 -16.55 -11.78
N GLU A 44 -16.48 -15.64 -12.72
CA GLU A 44 -15.52 -15.29 -13.76
C GLU A 44 -14.24 -14.67 -13.18
N ALA A 45 -14.34 -13.79 -12.18
CA ALA A 45 -13.20 -13.23 -11.47
C ALA A 45 -12.34 -14.35 -10.84
N CYS A 46 -12.98 -15.32 -10.20
CA CYS A 46 -12.29 -16.46 -9.59
C CYS A 46 -11.56 -17.33 -10.64
N TYR A 47 -12.19 -17.60 -11.77
CA TYR A 47 -11.54 -18.34 -12.86
C TYR A 47 -10.35 -17.57 -13.43
N PHE A 48 -10.54 -16.28 -13.72
CA PHE A 48 -9.49 -15.43 -14.24
C PHE A 48 -8.31 -15.35 -13.26
N GLN A 49 -8.55 -15.17 -11.97
CA GLN A 49 -7.49 -15.16 -10.96
C GLN A 49 -6.72 -16.49 -10.92
N ASN A 50 -7.40 -17.63 -11.02
CA ASN A 50 -6.74 -18.92 -11.03
C ASN A 50 -5.85 -19.11 -12.28
N ASP A 51 -6.33 -18.70 -13.45
CA ASP A 51 -5.59 -18.76 -14.70
C ASP A 51 -4.39 -17.81 -14.67
N LEU A 52 -4.57 -16.59 -14.14
CA LEU A 52 -3.50 -15.62 -13.92
C LEU A 52 -2.40 -16.18 -13.01
N LEU A 53 -2.74 -16.74 -11.86
CA LEU A 53 -1.77 -17.31 -10.91
C LEU A 53 -1.07 -18.53 -11.51
N TRP A 54 -1.79 -19.37 -12.25
CA TRP A 54 -1.19 -20.50 -12.98
C TRP A 54 -0.20 -20.01 -14.05
N SER A 55 -0.55 -18.98 -14.82
CA SER A 55 0.33 -18.36 -15.82
C SER A 55 1.59 -17.79 -15.18
N LEU A 56 1.45 -17.05 -14.07
CA LEU A 56 2.60 -16.52 -13.32
C LEU A 56 3.54 -17.63 -12.86
N ASP A 57 3.00 -18.66 -12.21
CA ASP A 57 3.79 -19.81 -11.72
C ASP A 57 4.52 -20.51 -12.88
N LYS A 58 3.84 -20.68 -14.02
CA LYS A 58 4.42 -21.28 -15.22
C LYS A 58 5.57 -20.44 -15.76
N VAL A 59 5.39 -19.11 -15.94
CA VAL A 59 6.43 -18.23 -16.47
C VAL A 59 7.64 -18.15 -15.52
N ILE A 60 7.40 -18.07 -14.21
CA ILE A 60 8.46 -18.08 -13.20
C ILE A 60 9.29 -19.37 -13.30
N LYS A 61 8.65 -20.52 -13.42
CA LYS A 61 9.33 -21.82 -13.54
C LYS A 61 10.05 -21.99 -14.87
N ASP A 62 9.37 -21.75 -15.98
CA ASP A 62 9.91 -21.97 -17.33
C ASP A 62 11.13 -21.09 -17.62
N LYS A 63 11.13 -19.86 -17.08
CA LYS A 63 12.22 -18.89 -17.27
C LYS A 63 13.19 -18.83 -16.08
N ASN A 64 12.99 -19.67 -15.07
CA ASN A 64 13.82 -19.75 -13.86
C ASN A 64 13.99 -18.38 -13.17
N LEU A 65 12.86 -17.67 -12.95
CA LEU A 65 12.85 -16.35 -12.33
C LEU A 65 12.78 -16.46 -10.81
N ASN A 66 13.33 -15.45 -10.13
CA ASN A 66 13.18 -15.26 -8.69
C ASN A 66 12.34 -14.01 -8.34
N TYR A 67 11.56 -13.49 -9.29
CA TYR A 67 10.69 -12.32 -9.13
C TYR A 67 9.36 -12.53 -9.85
N ILE A 68 8.39 -11.66 -9.56
CA ILE A 68 7.11 -11.60 -10.28
C ILE A 68 7.35 -10.85 -11.59
N PRO A 69 7.14 -11.49 -12.76
CA PRO A 69 7.35 -10.85 -14.06
C PRO A 69 6.27 -9.81 -14.39
N GLY A 70 6.61 -8.80 -15.17
CA GLY A 70 5.68 -7.79 -15.69
C GLY A 70 4.83 -8.30 -16.85
N SER A 71 5.35 -9.26 -17.64
CA SER A 71 4.67 -9.84 -18.80
C SER A 71 5.04 -11.31 -19.03
N VAL A 72 4.20 -12.01 -19.80
CA VAL A 72 4.41 -13.42 -20.14
C VAL A 72 5.62 -13.60 -21.06
N GLU A 73 5.67 -12.85 -22.16
CA GLU A 73 6.66 -13.04 -23.23
C GLU A 73 8.04 -12.53 -22.82
N TRP A 74 8.12 -11.35 -22.27
CA TRP A 74 9.39 -10.72 -21.89
C TRP A 74 9.86 -11.12 -20.51
N ALA A 75 8.91 -11.42 -19.61
CA ALA A 75 9.20 -11.71 -18.21
C ALA A 75 10.09 -10.63 -17.58
N ASP A 76 9.83 -9.39 -17.93
CA ASP A 76 10.56 -8.22 -17.52
C ASP A 76 10.41 -7.95 -16.01
N PHE A 77 11.43 -7.31 -15.45
CA PHE A 77 11.44 -6.91 -14.04
C PHE A 77 10.72 -5.56 -13.90
N ASP A 78 9.45 -5.60 -13.50
CA ASP A 78 8.63 -4.41 -13.29
C ASP A 78 8.00 -4.39 -11.87
N PRO A 79 8.77 -3.96 -10.86
CA PRO A 79 8.26 -3.85 -9.49
C PRO A 79 7.21 -2.76 -9.33
N THR A 80 7.17 -1.76 -10.22
CA THR A 80 6.17 -0.69 -10.17
C THR A 80 4.78 -1.19 -10.55
N ALA A 81 4.67 -1.97 -11.62
CA ALA A 81 3.42 -2.61 -12.03
C ALA A 81 2.93 -3.60 -10.96
N THR A 82 3.80 -4.49 -10.49
CA THR A 82 3.44 -5.49 -9.48
C THR A 82 3.06 -4.86 -8.14
N SER A 83 3.61 -3.68 -7.80
CA SER A 83 3.24 -2.97 -6.56
C SER A 83 1.78 -2.53 -6.53
N ASN A 84 1.13 -2.27 -7.67
CA ASN A 84 -0.31 -2.04 -7.71
C ASN A 84 -1.09 -3.30 -7.32
N ALA A 85 -0.68 -4.47 -7.79
CA ALA A 85 -1.31 -5.72 -7.39
C ALA A 85 -1.21 -5.92 -5.87
N ILE A 86 -0.09 -5.52 -5.24
CA ILE A 86 0.13 -5.67 -3.80
C ILE A 86 -0.67 -4.63 -2.99
N ALA A 87 -0.51 -3.34 -3.34
CA ALA A 87 -0.97 -2.21 -2.52
C ALA A 87 -2.44 -1.87 -2.75
N MET A 88 -2.86 -1.79 -4.03
CA MET A 88 -4.20 -1.33 -4.40
C MET A 88 -5.18 -2.47 -4.62
N LEU A 89 -4.71 -3.57 -5.19
CA LEU A 89 -5.56 -4.67 -5.63
C LEU A 89 -5.56 -5.86 -4.67
N ASP A 90 -4.78 -5.77 -3.60
CA ASP A 90 -4.70 -6.72 -2.46
C ASP A 90 -4.43 -8.19 -2.86
N PHE A 91 -3.56 -8.39 -3.86
CA PHE A 91 -3.10 -9.73 -4.28
C PHE A 91 -1.93 -10.26 -3.44
N ALA A 92 -1.44 -9.52 -2.43
CA ALA A 92 -0.23 -9.88 -1.69
C ALA A 92 -0.25 -11.30 -1.11
N ASP A 93 -1.41 -11.77 -0.65
CA ASP A 93 -1.55 -13.07 0.02
C ASP A 93 -1.68 -14.25 -0.96
N VAL A 94 -1.96 -13.98 -2.24
CA VAL A 94 -2.13 -15.03 -3.27
C VAL A 94 -0.96 -15.10 -4.25
N LEU A 95 -0.15 -14.06 -4.36
CA LEU A 95 1.06 -14.07 -5.18
C LEU A 95 2.13 -15.01 -4.60
N PRO A 96 3.00 -15.62 -5.45
CA PRO A 96 4.12 -16.43 -5.00
C PRO A 96 5.03 -15.67 -4.05
N SER A 97 5.01 -15.99 -2.75
CA SER A 97 5.66 -15.23 -1.69
C SER A 97 7.18 -15.07 -1.87
N GLY A 98 7.88 -16.14 -2.25
CA GLY A 98 9.34 -16.08 -2.49
C GLY A 98 9.72 -15.08 -3.58
N PRO A 99 9.20 -15.22 -4.82
CA PRO A 99 9.42 -14.27 -5.90
C PRO A 99 8.98 -12.84 -5.58
N LEU A 100 7.86 -12.68 -4.85
CA LEU A 100 7.36 -11.37 -4.43
C LEU A 100 8.37 -10.63 -3.53
N HIS A 101 8.85 -11.29 -2.47
CA HIS A 101 9.82 -10.69 -1.56
C HIS A 101 11.16 -10.44 -2.25
N ALA A 102 11.67 -11.40 -3.03
CA ALA A 102 12.92 -11.23 -3.76
C ALA A 102 12.87 -10.08 -4.78
N MET A 103 11.73 -9.86 -5.44
CA MET A 103 11.53 -8.72 -6.33
C MET A 103 11.66 -7.40 -5.59
N LEU A 104 10.97 -7.26 -4.45
CA LEU A 104 11.01 -6.02 -3.66
C LEU A 104 12.37 -5.78 -3.00
N ASP A 105 13.06 -6.83 -2.56
CA ASP A 105 14.43 -6.74 -2.03
C ASP A 105 15.41 -6.32 -3.13
N THR A 106 15.28 -6.87 -4.35
CA THR A 106 16.09 -6.46 -5.51
C THR A 106 15.84 -5.00 -5.89
N TYR A 107 14.57 -4.57 -5.90
CA TYR A 107 14.23 -3.18 -6.14
C TYR A 107 14.88 -2.26 -5.10
N LEU A 108 14.75 -2.59 -3.81
CA LEU A 108 15.27 -1.78 -2.72
C LEU A 108 16.80 -1.65 -2.76
N ASP A 109 17.51 -2.76 -3.03
CA ASP A 109 18.96 -2.72 -3.23
C ASP A 109 19.34 -1.81 -4.40
N GLY A 110 18.69 -1.98 -5.54
CA GLY A 110 18.89 -1.13 -6.72
C GLY A 110 18.59 0.35 -6.44
N HIS A 111 17.50 0.65 -5.74
CA HIS A 111 17.15 2.01 -5.33
C HIS A 111 18.23 2.64 -4.45
N ARG A 112 18.66 1.94 -3.39
CA ARG A 112 19.69 2.41 -2.47
C ARG A 112 21.03 2.65 -3.17
N ARG A 113 21.49 1.73 -4.01
CA ARG A 113 22.74 1.86 -4.78
C ARG A 113 22.67 2.99 -5.80
N LYS A 114 21.54 3.15 -6.49
CA LYS A 114 21.27 4.25 -7.43
C LYS A 114 21.42 5.61 -6.74
N HIS A 115 20.70 5.82 -5.65
CA HIS A 115 20.61 7.09 -4.96
C HIS A 115 21.74 7.30 -3.93
N GLY A 116 22.40 6.23 -3.50
CA GLY A 116 23.64 6.26 -2.71
C GLY A 116 24.91 6.59 -3.53
N GLY A 117 24.78 6.68 -4.85
CA GLY A 117 25.91 7.04 -5.73
C GLY A 117 26.80 5.87 -6.15
N GLU A 118 26.43 4.63 -5.83
CA GLU A 118 27.17 3.42 -6.21
C GLU A 118 26.86 2.95 -7.64
N MET A 119 25.76 3.42 -8.20
CA MET A 119 25.31 3.04 -9.54
C MET A 119 25.07 4.28 -10.41
N GLN A 120 25.53 4.23 -11.66
CA GLN A 120 25.17 5.25 -12.64
C GLN A 120 23.70 5.06 -13.07
N TRP A 121 22.99 6.17 -13.17
CA TRP A 121 21.61 6.19 -13.61
C TRP A 121 21.32 7.49 -14.38
N ASN A 122 20.34 7.46 -15.26
CA ASN A 122 19.91 8.62 -16.04
C ASN A 122 18.57 9.16 -15.56
N ASN A 123 17.62 8.28 -15.28
CA ASN A 123 16.28 8.61 -14.82
C ASN A 123 15.70 7.46 -13.96
N TYR A 124 14.58 7.76 -13.32
CA TYR A 124 13.66 6.78 -12.74
C TYR A 124 12.22 7.24 -12.98
N THR A 125 11.25 6.35 -12.86
CA THR A 125 9.84 6.73 -12.90
C THR A 125 9.33 7.07 -11.51
N ALA A 126 8.68 8.23 -11.36
CA ALA A 126 8.06 8.60 -10.08
C ALA A 126 6.89 7.68 -9.67
N TYR A 127 6.42 6.80 -10.56
CA TYR A 127 5.50 5.71 -10.19
C TYR A 127 6.09 4.75 -9.14
N GLU A 128 7.40 4.77 -8.90
CA GLU A 128 8.01 4.04 -7.79
C GLU A 128 7.43 4.44 -6.43
N ILE A 129 6.76 5.59 -6.30
CA ILE A 129 6.02 6.02 -5.09
C ILE A 129 5.00 4.96 -4.64
N ARG A 130 4.35 4.23 -5.54
CA ARG A 130 3.38 3.17 -5.22
C ARG A 130 3.97 2.00 -4.43
N ILE A 131 5.29 1.78 -4.56
CA ILE A 131 6.03 0.74 -3.83
C ILE A 131 6.00 0.98 -2.31
N ILE A 132 5.82 2.23 -1.86
CA ILE A 132 5.59 2.55 -0.45
C ILE A 132 4.38 1.77 0.07
N GLY A 133 3.25 1.81 -0.65
CA GLY A 133 2.05 1.05 -0.29
C GLY A 133 2.27 -0.46 -0.25
N ALA A 134 3.07 -1.01 -1.16
CA ALA A 134 3.44 -2.43 -1.15
C ALA A 134 4.22 -2.79 0.12
N PHE A 135 5.21 -2.00 0.54
CA PHE A 135 5.92 -2.23 1.79
C PHE A 135 5.05 -2.05 3.03
N VAL A 136 4.10 -1.10 3.02
CA VAL A 136 3.08 -0.98 4.08
C VAL A 136 2.24 -2.25 4.18
N ARG A 137 1.76 -2.76 3.02
CA ARG A 137 0.94 -3.99 2.95
C ARG A 137 1.68 -5.21 3.50
N LEU A 138 2.99 -5.27 3.30
CA LEU A 138 3.86 -6.35 3.78
C LEU A 138 4.43 -6.11 5.19
N GLY A 139 3.96 -5.08 5.91
CA GLY A 139 4.40 -4.77 7.28
C GLY A 139 5.84 -4.24 7.38
N LYS A 140 6.43 -3.77 6.29
CA LYS A 140 7.80 -3.23 6.22
C LYS A 140 7.83 -1.72 6.45
N ARG A 141 7.25 -1.26 7.56
CA ARG A 141 7.11 0.17 7.92
C ARG A 141 8.38 0.99 7.74
N GLY A 142 9.53 0.51 8.22
CA GLY A 142 10.80 1.24 8.13
C GLY A 142 11.19 1.55 6.70
N ILE A 143 11.05 0.57 5.79
CA ILE A 143 11.34 0.72 4.36
C ILE A 143 10.34 1.69 3.70
N ALA A 144 9.06 1.57 4.03
CA ALA A 144 8.04 2.50 3.51
C ALA A 144 8.37 3.95 3.87
N ASN A 145 8.84 4.21 5.11
CA ASN A 145 9.24 5.54 5.55
C ASN A 145 10.55 6.02 4.90
N GLU A 146 11.52 5.14 4.68
CA GLU A 146 12.75 5.44 3.93
C GLU A 146 12.43 5.95 2.52
N LEU A 147 11.58 5.21 1.79
CA LEU A 147 11.15 5.59 0.45
C LEU A 147 10.33 6.88 0.44
N LEU A 148 9.41 7.05 1.40
CA LEU A 148 8.65 8.29 1.53
C LEU A 148 9.57 9.49 1.72
N GLY A 149 10.57 9.38 2.59
CA GLY A 149 11.57 10.43 2.83
C GLY A 149 12.34 10.80 1.56
N PHE A 150 12.73 9.78 0.78
CA PHE A 150 13.39 9.98 -0.51
C PHE A 150 12.51 10.76 -1.48
N PHE A 151 11.28 10.28 -1.77
CA PHE A 151 10.41 10.93 -2.74
C PHE A 151 10.03 12.35 -2.31
N LEU A 152 9.80 12.60 -1.02
CA LEU A 152 9.54 13.94 -0.50
C LEU A 152 10.73 14.89 -0.74
N SER A 153 11.96 14.40 -0.65
CA SER A 153 13.15 15.20 -0.90
C SER A 153 13.41 15.46 -2.38
N ASP A 154 12.96 14.54 -3.26
CA ASP A 154 13.24 14.58 -4.71
C ASP A 154 12.09 15.13 -5.55
N ARG A 155 11.20 15.93 -4.99
CA ARG A 155 10.15 16.63 -5.74
C ARG A 155 10.74 17.58 -6.78
N ARG A 156 10.21 17.59 -7.98
CA ARG A 156 10.73 18.39 -9.09
C ARG A 156 9.62 18.96 -9.97
N PRO A 157 9.38 20.29 -9.95
CA PRO A 157 10.05 21.29 -9.10
C PRO A 157 9.65 21.13 -7.63
N ARG A 158 10.59 21.34 -6.72
CA ARG A 158 10.36 21.13 -5.29
C ARG A 158 9.26 22.05 -4.72
N GLU A 159 9.22 23.28 -5.20
CA GLU A 159 8.26 24.31 -4.78
C GLU A 159 6.84 24.00 -5.23
N TRP A 160 6.67 23.20 -6.29
CA TRP A 160 5.35 22.81 -6.80
C TRP A 160 4.79 21.57 -6.11
N ASN A 161 5.56 20.91 -5.26
CA ASN A 161 5.18 19.65 -4.62
C ASN A 161 4.75 18.58 -5.65
N GLN A 162 5.50 18.46 -6.74
CA GLN A 162 5.19 17.61 -7.89
C GLN A 162 6.37 16.73 -8.26
N TRP A 163 6.07 15.72 -9.04
CA TRP A 163 7.04 14.86 -9.74
C TRP A 163 6.59 14.73 -11.19
N PRO A 164 7.51 14.79 -12.18
CA PRO A 164 7.22 14.33 -13.53
C PRO A 164 7.13 12.81 -13.56
N GLU A 165 6.49 12.25 -14.58
CA GLU A 165 6.41 10.79 -14.76
C GLU A 165 7.80 10.16 -14.77
N ILE A 166 8.71 10.75 -15.55
CA ILE A 166 10.12 10.37 -15.60
C ILE A 166 10.97 11.47 -14.97
N THR A 167 11.63 11.11 -13.88
CA THR A 167 12.50 12.01 -13.14
C THR A 167 13.95 11.79 -13.55
N TRP A 168 14.53 12.78 -14.23
CA TRP A 168 15.92 12.72 -14.71
C TRP A 168 16.90 13.04 -13.60
N ARG A 169 18.06 12.41 -13.62
CA ARG A 169 19.15 12.71 -12.68
C ARG A 169 19.59 14.19 -12.79
N ASP A 170 19.75 14.66 -14.02
CA ASP A 170 19.97 16.09 -14.29
C ASP A 170 18.62 16.83 -14.22
N PRO A 171 18.41 17.70 -13.23
CA PRO A 171 17.18 18.45 -13.09
C PRO A 171 16.95 19.46 -14.24
N LEU A 172 17.96 19.77 -15.03
CA LEU A 172 17.85 20.63 -16.21
C LEU A 172 17.55 19.86 -17.50
N SER A 173 17.47 18.52 -17.42
CA SER A 173 17.08 17.71 -18.57
C SER A 173 15.66 18.08 -19.02
N PRO A 174 15.43 18.35 -20.31
CA PRO A 174 14.11 18.73 -20.82
C PRO A 174 13.12 17.56 -20.89
N GLY A 175 13.59 16.33 -20.69
CA GLY A 175 12.75 15.14 -20.80
C GLY A 175 11.63 15.15 -19.78
N HIS A 176 10.38 15.00 -20.23
CA HIS A 176 9.16 14.92 -19.44
C HIS A 176 8.82 16.13 -18.55
N LEU A 177 9.51 17.27 -18.69
CA LEU A 177 9.16 18.49 -17.94
C LEU A 177 7.78 19.06 -18.32
N GLY A 178 7.33 18.83 -19.56
CA GLY A 178 6.02 19.28 -20.06
C GLY A 178 4.83 18.51 -19.47
N ASP A 179 5.08 17.45 -18.71
CA ASP A 179 4.09 16.56 -18.12
C ASP A 179 3.74 16.94 -16.65
N VAL A 180 4.31 18.02 -16.14
CA VAL A 180 4.02 18.55 -14.79
C VAL A 180 2.94 19.64 -14.88
N PRO A 181 1.89 19.60 -14.05
CA PRO A 181 1.63 18.64 -12.96
C PRO A 181 1.14 17.28 -13.44
N HIS A 182 1.82 16.20 -13.03
CA HIS A 182 1.42 14.84 -13.37
C HIS A 182 0.45 14.29 -12.33
N THR A 183 -0.84 14.35 -12.62
CA THR A 183 -1.90 14.05 -11.65
C THR A 183 -1.92 12.58 -11.21
N TRP A 184 -1.50 11.65 -12.07
CA TRP A 184 -1.41 10.24 -11.70
C TRP A 184 -0.36 10.01 -10.61
N ILE A 185 0.84 10.60 -10.73
CA ILE A 185 1.87 10.53 -9.68
C ILE A 185 1.35 11.15 -8.37
N ALA A 186 0.63 12.27 -8.46
CA ALA A 186 0.01 12.89 -7.27
C ALA A 186 -1.01 11.95 -6.61
N ALA A 187 -1.81 11.23 -7.39
CA ALA A 187 -2.75 10.23 -6.88
C ALA A 187 -2.03 9.08 -6.18
N GLU A 188 -0.96 8.54 -6.78
CA GLU A 188 -0.15 7.46 -6.19
C GLU A 188 0.48 7.89 -4.86
N TYR A 189 0.93 9.15 -4.77
CA TYR A 189 1.45 9.70 -3.52
C TYR A 189 0.38 9.79 -2.43
N ILE A 190 -0.84 10.27 -2.78
CA ILE A 190 -1.98 10.34 -1.85
C ILE A 190 -2.36 8.94 -1.38
N LEU A 191 -2.44 7.97 -2.29
CA LEU A 191 -2.75 6.57 -1.97
C LEU A 191 -1.69 5.95 -1.06
N ALA A 192 -0.40 6.20 -1.32
CA ALA A 192 0.68 5.74 -0.45
C ALA A 192 0.54 6.29 0.97
N LEU A 193 0.32 7.60 1.12
CA LEU A 193 0.09 8.23 2.45
C LEU A 193 -1.16 7.69 3.12
N THR A 194 -2.26 7.56 2.38
CA THR A 194 -3.51 7.02 2.93
C THR A 194 -3.30 5.59 3.44
N SER A 195 -2.60 4.75 2.70
CA SER A 195 -2.32 3.37 3.12
C SER A 195 -1.46 3.30 4.39
N MET A 196 -0.58 4.28 4.63
CA MET A 196 0.19 4.35 5.88
C MET A 196 -0.68 4.62 7.10
N VAL A 197 -1.76 5.38 6.92
CA VAL A 197 -2.71 5.79 7.97
C VAL A 197 -3.84 4.80 8.14
N ALA A 198 -4.45 4.40 7.02
CA ALA A 198 -5.64 3.54 6.96
C ALA A 198 -5.55 2.65 5.71
N ALA A 199 -5.11 1.42 5.89
CA ALA A 199 -4.99 0.43 4.82
C ALA A 199 -6.24 -0.44 4.77
N GLU A 200 -6.98 -0.34 3.68
CA GLU A 200 -8.10 -1.24 3.39
C GLU A 200 -7.56 -2.57 2.85
N ARG A 201 -8.06 -3.67 3.37
CA ARG A 201 -7.73 -5.02 2.95
C ARG A 201 -8.96 -5.66 2.33
N GLU A 202 -9.03 -5.66 1.03
CA GLU A 202 -10.24 -6.14 0.33
C GLU A 202 -10.45 -7.64 0.50
N ALA A 203 -9.39 -8.44 0.38
CA ALA A 203 -9.47 -9.90 0.51
C ALA A 203 -10.04 -10.35 1.86
N SER A 204 -9.74 -9.63 2.94
CA SER A 204 -10.24 -9.90 4.29
C SER A 204 -11.39 -8.99 4.71
N ALA A 205 -11.82 -8.04 3.86
CA ALA A 205 -12.81 -7.02 4.17
C ALA A 205 -12.51 -6.28 5.50
N SER A 206 -11.24 -5.94 5.77
CA SER A 206 -10.78 -5.33 7.02
C SER A 206 -10.15 -3.97 6.80
N LEU A 207 -10.00 -3.20 7.88
CA LEU A 207 -9.35 -1.89 7.91
C LEU A 207 -8.23 -1.90 8.95
N VAL A 208 -7.00 -1.58 8.52
CA VAL A 208 -5.82 -1.56 9.38
C VAL A 208 -5.29 -0.14 9.50
N LEU A 209 -5.30 0.41 10.72
CA LEU A 209 -4.87 1.78 10.99
C LEU A 209 -3.40 1.83 11.45
N ALA A 210 -2.73 2.92 11.08
CA ALA A 210 -1.37 3.29 11.49
C ALA A 210 -0.26 2.30 11.10
N SER A 211 -0.51 1.33 10.20
CA SER A 211 0.45 0.26 9.87
C SER A 211 1.74 0.78 9.21
N GLY A 212 1.67 1.92 8.50
CA GLY A 212 2.81 2.54 7.83
C GLY A 212 3.35 3.80 8.52
N MET A 213 2.67 4.32 9.54
CA MET A 213 3.03 5.59 10.17
C MET A 213 4.39 5.52 10.88
N PRO A 214 5.28 6.53 10.74
CA PRO A 214 6.51 6.62 11.52
C PRO A 214 6.21 7.04 12.97
N TRP A 215 7.11 6.68 13.89
CA TRP A 215 7.01 7.06 15.30
C TRP A 215 6.94 8.58 15.51
N GLU A 216 7.69 9.32 14.72
CA GLU A 216 7.80 10.79 14.81
C GLU A 216 6.45 11.50 14.60
N TRP A 217 5.54 10.92 13.81
CA TRP A 217 4.22 11.51 13.59
C TRP A 217 3.35 11.49 14.85
N ILE A 218 3.52 10.50 15.69
CA ILE A 218 2.74 10.38 16.93
C ILE A 218 3.46 10.92 18.17
N ALA A 219 4.79 11.04 18.11
CA ALA A 219 5.62 11.57 19.19
C ALA A 219 5.72 13.10 19.19
N ALA A 220 5.49 13.76 18.04
CA ALA A 220 5.61 15.20 17.90
C ALA A 220 4.31 15.93 18.31
N GLY A 221 4.42 16.99 19.07
CA GLY A 221 3.33 17.91 19.40
C GLY A 221 2.10 17.21 20.01
N ASN A 222 0.95 17.36 19.34
CA ASN A 222 -0.32 16.73 19.76
C ASN A 222 -0.55 15.36 19.09
N GLY A 223 0.48 14.78 18.50
CA GLY A 223 0.38 13.53 17.74
C GLY A 223 -0.24 13.71 16.36
N PHE A 224 -0.85 12.65 15.86
CA PHE A 224 -1.47 12.61 14.54
C PHE A 224 -2.99 12.47 14.63
N ALA A 225 -3.70 13.16 13.75
CA ALA A 225 -5.14 13.03 13.63
C ALA A 225 -5.60 13.19 12.18
N VAL A 226 -6.62 12.43 11.81
CA VAL A 226 -7.40 12.65 10.58
C VAL A 226 -8.87 12.82 10.93
N ALA A 227 -9.56 13.64 10.16
CA ALA A 227 -11.00 13.83 10.26
C ALA A 227 -11.63 13.58 8.90
N LYS A 228 -12.68 12.77 8.89
CA LYS A 228 -13.46 12.42 7.70
C LYS A 228 -12.60 11.83 6.55
N LEU A 229 -11.52 11.08 6.90
CA LEU A 229 -10.76 10.37 5.87
C LEU A 229 -11.69 9.35 5.19
N PRO A 230 -11.90 9.45 3.86
CA PRO A 230 -12.78 8.52 3.18
C PRO A 230 -12.28 7.09 3.28
N THR A 231 -13.15 6.16 3.65
CA THR A 231 -12.91 4.72 3.59
C THR A 231 -14.15 4.03 3.02
N ARG A 232 -13.99 2.78 2.54
CA ARG A 232 -15.10 1.94 2.10
C ARG A 232 -16.17 1.75 3.18
N TYR A 233 -15.78 1.92 4.46
CA TYR A 233 -16.65 1.69 5.62
C TYR A 233 -17.25 2.98 6.20
N GLY A 234 -17.00 4.12 5.55
CA GLY A 234 -17.45 5.44 5.97
C GLY A 234 -16.29 6.40 6.27
N PRO A 235 -16.60 7.65 6.64
CA PRO A 235 -15.58 8.65 6.95
C PRO A 235 -14.89 8.36 8.28
N LEU A 236 -13.57 8.15 8.25
CA LEU A 236 -12.78 7.84 9.44
C LEU A 236 -12.34 9.10 10.17
N ASP A 237 -12.71 9.21 11.47
CA ASP A 237 -12.11 10.12 12.44
C ASP A 237 -11.22 9.32 13.38
N PHE A 238 -9.92 9.53 13.27
CA PHE A 238 -8.89 8.77 13.99
C PHE A 238 -7.83 9.70 14.56
N ARG A 239 -7.43 9.44 15.80
CA ARG A 239 -6.33 10.14 16.47
C ARG A 239 -5.43 9.13 17.17
N ILE A 240 -4.11 9.40 17.09
CA ILE A 240 -3.09 8.63 17.81
C ILE A 240 -1.96 9.58 18.26
N HIS A 241 -1.53 9.47 19.52
CA HIS A 241 -0.41 10.24 20.03
C HIS A 241 0.38 9.48 21.09
N ALA A 242 1.66 9.74 21.21
CA ALA A 242 2.51 9.24 22.27
C ALA A 242 2.51 10.23 23.44
N GLY A 243 2.09 9.78 24.61
CA GLY A 243 2.19 10.53 25.86
C GLY A 243 3.62 10.57 26.40
N GLY A 244 3.97 11.63 27.13
CA GLY A 244 5.26 11.73 27.84
C GLY A 244 5.37 10.78 29.03
N ASP A 245 4.33 10.03 29.33
CA ASP A 245 4.17 9.08 30.45
C ASP A 245 4.45 7.61 30.08
N GLY A 246 4.87 7.35 28.83
CA GLY A 246 5.14 6.00 28.33
C GLY A 246 3.89 5.29 27.77
N PHE A 247 2.85 6.04 27.44
CA PHE A 247 1.65 5.52 26.82
C PHE A 247 1.50 5.99 25.36
N ILE A 248 0.79 5.19 24.58
CA ILE A 248 0.21 5.63 23.29
C ILE A 248 -1.29 5.68 23.47
N HIS A 249 -1.88 6.82 23.15
CA HIS A 249 -3.32 7.02 23.18
C HIS A 249 -3.90 6.91 21.78
N VAL A 250 -4.94 6.10 21.65
CA VAL A 250 -5.66 5.84 20.39
C VAL A 250 -7.13 6.21 20.60
N ALA A 251 -7.68 6.98 19.67
CA ALA A 251 -9.10 7.32 19.65
C ALA A 251 -9.68 7.15 18.24
N ILE A 252 -10.77 6.39 18.13
CA ILE A 252 -11.52 6.16 16.90
C ILE A 252 -12.97 6.50 17.18
N ALA A 253 -13.53 7.42 16.39
CA ALA A 253 -14.92 7.82 16.54
C ALA A 253 -15.89 6.81 15.91
N ASP A 254 -17.17 6.95 16.24
CA ASP A 254 -18.25 6.15 15.65
C ASP A 254 -18.74 6.76 14.33
N THR A 255 -17.81 6.91 13.39
CA THR A 255 -18.05 7.52 12.07
C THR A 255 -17.85 6.53 10.94
N VAL A 256 -17.28 5.36 11.22
CA VAL A 256 -17.13 4.24 10.29
C VAL A 256 -17.96 3.05 10.76
N SER A 257 -18.52 2.31 9.82
CA SER A 257 -19.10 1.00 10.12
C SER A 257 -18.00 -0.01 10.41
N MET A 258 -18.22 -0.90 11.34
CA MET A 258 -17.25 -1.96 11.65
C MET A 258 -17.06 -2.85 10.41
N PRO A 259 -15.82 -2.96 9.88
CA PRO A 259 -15.55 -3.83 8.73
C PRO A 259 -15.87 -5.29 9.05
N PRO A 260 -16.43 -6.09 8.11
CA PRO A 260 -16.73 -7.50 8.35
C PRO A 260 -15.50 -8.32 8.78
N GLY A 261 -14.33 -8.02 8.25
CA GLY A 261 -13.06 -8.67 8.61
C GLY A 261 -12.35 -8.04 9.80
N GLY A 262 -12.95 -7.00 10.40
CA GLY A 262 -12.43 -6.33 11.59
C GLY A 262 -11.70 -5.02 11.31
N LEU A 263 -11.53 -4.29 12.42
CA LEU A 263 -10.78 -3.03 12.49
C LEU A 263 -9.60 -3.24 13.43
N SER A 264 -8.39 -2.90 13.00
CA SER A 264 -7.21 -3.00 13.85
C SER A 264 -6.32 -1.76 13.78
N VAL A 265 -5.50 -1.58 14.80
CA VAL A 265 -4.46 -0.53 14.85
C VAL A 265 -3.11 -1.21 15.07
N ILE A 266 -2.15 -0.92 14.20
CA ILE A 266 -0.75 -1.33 14.36
C ILE A 266 0.06 -0.05 14.64
N PRO A 267 0.15 0.39 15.90
CA PRO A 267 0.80 1.65 16.22
C PRO A 267 2.29 1.62 15.89
N PRO A 268 2.91 2.74 15.51
CA PRO A 268 4.35 2.83 15.46
C PRO A 268 4.92 2.73 16.88
N LEU A 269 6.07 2.06 17.02
CA LEU A 269 6.76 1.90 18.28
C LEU A 269 8.19 2.43 18.17
N PRO A 270 8.75 3.01 19.23
CA PRO A 270 10.19 3.31 19.29
C PRO A 270 10.99 2.01 19.21
N GLU A 271 12.25 2.13 18.79
CA GLU A 271 13.16 0.99 18.70
C GLU A 271 13.29 0.29 20.08
N GLY A 272 13.21 -1.05 20.06
CA GLY A 272 13.29 -1.88 21.25
C GLY A 272 12.08 -1.87 22.16
N LYS A 273 11.05 -1.04 21.91
CA LYS A 273 9.83 -0.98 22.71
C LYS A 273 8.76 -1.95 22.20
N ARG A 274 7.93 -2.40 23.14
CA ARG A 274 6.75 -3.24 22.84
C ARG A 274 5.55 -2.75 23.65
N ILE A 275 4.37 -3.14 23.24
CA ILE A 275 3.15 -2.89 24.01
C ILE A 275 3.02 -3.99 25.06
N SER A 276 2.95 -3.60 26.33
CA SER A 276 2.79 -4.53 27.47
C SER A 276 1.34 -4.72 27.87
N SER A 277 0.51 -3.70 27.72
CA SER A 277 -0.90 -3.77 28.04
C SER A 277 -1.70 -2.74 27.24
N ALA A 278 -3.00 -3.02 27.09
CA ALA A 278 -3.99 -2.10 26.55
C ALA A 278 -5.13 -1.94 27.57
N ARG A 279 -5.57 -0.72 27.77
CA ARG A 279 -6.72 -0.37 28.60
C ARG A 279 -7.70 0.46 27.80
N ALA A 280 -8.87 -0.11 27.53
CA ALA A 280 -9.97 0.65 26.94
C ALA A 280 -10.60 1.58 27.99
N GLU A 281 -10.68 2.86 27.71
CA GLU A 281 -11.47 3.82 28.46
C GLU A 281 -12.91 3.86 27.94
N ARG A 282 -13.06 3.62 26.63
CA ARG A 282 -14.34 3.54 25.95
C ARG A 282 -14.27 2.52 24.82
N GLY A 283 -15.37 1.78 24.59
CA GLY A 283 -15.44 0.73 23.59
C GLY A 283 -14.78 -0.56 24.07
N GLU A 284 -14.50 -1.45 23.14
CA GLU A 284 -13.97 -2.77 23.41
C GLU A 284 -12.79 -3.08 22.47
N CYS A 285 -11.71 -3.63 23.00
CA CYS A 285 -10.54 -4.00 22.22
C CYS A 285 -9.78 -5.17 22.82
N VAL A 286 -8.93 -5.80 22.02
CA VAL A 286 -8.04 -6.88 22.47
C VAL A 286 -6.67 -6.76 21.79
N MET A 287 -5.60 -7.04 22.54
CA MET A 287 -4.24 -7.08 21.99
C MET A 287 -3.91 -8.44 21.38
N ARG A 288 -3.30 -8.45 20.22
CA ARG A 288 -2.65 -9.61 19.60
C ARG A 288 -1.22 -9.25 19.20
N GLY A 289 -0.27 -9.55 20.06
CA GLY A 289 1.09 -9.03 19.92
C GLY A 289 1.09 -7.49 19.97
N ASN A 290 1.61 -6.86 18.93
CA ASN A 290 1.61 -5.39 18.78
C ASN A 290 0.41 -4.85 17.98
N GLU A 291 -0.57 -5.67 17.66
CA GLU A 291 -1.80 -5.28 16.97
C GLU A 291 -2.95 -5.15 17.97
N LEU A 292 -3.61 -4.00 17.96
CA LEU A 292 -4.80 -3.72 18.75
C LEU A 292 -6.03 -3.99 17.86
N GLN A 293 -6.80 -5.03 18.17
CA GLN A 293 -8.08 -5.30 17.51
C GLN A 293 -9.19 -4.52 18.21
N ILE A 294 -9.97 -3.78 17.45
CA ILE A 294 -11.13 -3.00 17.90
C ILE A 294 -12.38 -3.86 17.73
N LEU A 295 -13.11 -4.05 18.82
CA LEU A 295 -14.33 -4.87 18.83
C LEU A 295 -15.60 -4.03 18.89
N GLY A 296 -15.49 -2.74 19.24
CA GLY A 296 -16.64 -1.82 19.30
C GLY A 296 -16.22 -0.37 19.17
N LEU A 297 -17.06 0.42 18.50
CA LEU A 297 -16.89 1.86 18.30
C LEU A 297 -17.96 2.65 19.06
N PRO A 298 -17.67 3.89 19.48
CA PRO A 298 -16.35 4.54 19.45
C PRO A 298 -15.37 3.89 20.42
N CYS A 299 -14.07 3.95 20.12
CA CYS A 299 -13.04 3.31 20.92
C CYS A 299 -11.97 4.31 21.36
N VAL A 300 -11.65 4.33 22.66
CA VAL A 300 -10.55 5.10 23.24
C VAL A 300 -9.71 4.18 24.09
N VAL A 301 -8.41 4.10 23.78
CA VAL A 301 -7.50 3.11 24.38
C VAL A 301 -6.17 3.76 24.74
N GLU A 302 -5.67 3.39 25.90
CA GLU A 302 -4.28 3.61 26.34
C GLU A 302 -3.47 2.34 26.15
N LEU A 303 -2.35 2.44 25.45
CA LEU A 303 -1.39 1.36 25.23
C LEU A 303 -0.13 1.65 26.01
N ARG A 304 0.21 0.81 26.98
CA ARG A 304 1.44 0.97 27.78
C ARG A 304 2.64 0.39 27.05
N LEU A 305 3.73 1.16 27.02
CA LEU A 305 5.00 0.74 26.46
C LEU A 305 5.93 0.20 27.56
N ASP A 306 6.60 -0.93 27.28
CA ASP A 306 7.66 -1.53 28.09
C ASP A 306 8.95 -1.67 27.27
N GLY A 307 10.07 -1.78 27.97
CA GLY A 307 11.41 -1.99 27.41
C GLY A 307 12.39 -0.91 27.76
#